data_f5369568f5766d233abef9625e8495e0
#
_entry.id   f5369568f5766d233abef9625e8495e0
#
_cell.length_a   1.000
_cell.length_b   1.000
_cell.length_c   1.000
_cell.angle_alpha   90.00
_cell.angle_beta   90.00
_cell.angle_gamma   90.00
#
_symmetry.space_group_name_H-M   'P 1'
#
loop_
_entity.id
_entity.type
_entity.pdbx_description
1 polymer ?
#
loop_
_entity_poly.entity_id
_entity_poly.type
_entity_poly.pdbx_seq_one_letter_code
_entity_poly.pdbx_strand_id
1 'polypeptide(L)'
;MEKVGSRALIVEGGAMRGVFSCGILDHFLASEFSPFDSFWGVSAGASNLAAYLAKMPGRNLKIYLDYSLRKEFISPSQLLRGGDMMNLDWMWNVTLEELGIDKSALKADSRPFFLGVTRQDNGQAEYHLPDVDGLAETMKASSALPVLYRNGVSLNGIQYVDGGVSDALPVAEAINRGAKKIMVLRSQPASYQKPRGRFSALTKRMLKETPGLIEPMLTREVRYNQTLALINTPPPGIEIIQVCPPETFKLKRLSRSPAPLRHAYELGIEAGKEAIIRWSQK
;
A
#
# COMPACT_ATOMS: atom_id res chain seq x y z
N MET A 1 -12.07 -20.24 2.02
CA MET A 1 -11.35 -19.08 1.45
C MET A 1 -12.17 -18.50 0.31
N GLU A 2 -12.33 -17.22 0.27
CA GLU A 2 -13.07 -16.53 -0.80
C GLU A 2 -12.30 -16.62 -2.12
N LYS A 3 -13.01 -16.97 -3.21
CA LYS A 3 -12.40 -17.09 -4.54
C LYS A 3 -12.12 -15.70 -5.09
N VAL A 4 -10.91 -15.45 -5.53
CA VAL A 4 -10.43 -14.13 -5.98
C VAL A 4 -10.50 -13.94 -7.51
N GLY A 5 -11.03 -14.92 -8.23
CA GLY A 5 -10.94 -14.94 -9.69
C GLY A 5 -9.51 -15.24 -10.17
N SER A 6 -9.29 -15.14 -11.49
CA SER A 6 -8.00 -15.46 -12.08
C SER A 6 -7.10 -14.25 -12.30
N ARG A 7 -7.64 -13.03 -12.25
CA ARG A 7 -6.92 -11.79 -12.57
C ARG A 7 -6.86 -10.88 -11.35
N ALA A 8 -5.65 -10.58 -10.86
CA ALA A 8 -5.46 -9.77 -9.67
C ALA A 8 -4.66 -8.50 -9.95
N LEU A 9 -5.01 -7.41 -9.29
CA LEU A 9 -4.22 -6.19 -9.21
C LEU A 9 -3.67 -6.04 -7.79
N ILE A 10 -2.35 -6.00 -7.66
CA ILE A 10 -1.65 -5.82 -6.37
C ILE A 10 -0.95 -4.47 -6.37
N VAL A 11 -1.15 -3.68 -5.31
CA VAL A 11 -0.53 -2.35 -5.20
C VAL A 11 0.30 -2.25 -3.93
N GLU A 12 1.62 -2.11 -4.13
CA GLU A 12 2.60 -1.98 -3.05
C GLU A 12 2.40 -0.69 -2.26
N GLY A 13 2.53 -0.78 -0.93
CA GLY A 13 2.69 0.39 -0.08
C GLY A 13 4.05 1.08 -0.27
N GLY A 14 4.14 2.34 0.16
CA GLY A 14 5.39 3.06 0.02
C GLY A 14 5.37 4.47 0.61
N ALA A 15 4.34 4.80 1.39
CA ALA A 15 4.06 6.17 1.85
C ALA A 15 4.10 7.14 0.66
N MET A 16 4.90 8.23 0.67
CA MET A 16 4.91 9.22 -0.42
C MET A 16 5.30 8.65 -1.81
N ARG A 17 6.01 7.50 -1.86
CA ARG A 17 6.31 6.83 -3.14
C ARG A 17 5.07 6.24 -3.84
N GLY A 18 4.00 6.02 -3.07
CA GLY A 18 2.71 5.60 -3.61
C GLY A 18 2.09 6.57 -4.60
N VAL A 19 2.58 7.82 -4.69
CA VAL A 19 2.13 8.78 -5.71
C VAL A 19 2.37 8.26 -7.14
N PHE A 20 3.37 7.38 -7.35
CA PHE A 20 3.61 6.72 -8.63
C PHE A 20 2.46 5.78 -8.99
N SER A 21 2.05 4.89 -8.09
CA SER A 21 0.88 4.02 -8.33
C SER A 21 -0.44 4.80 -8.40
N CYS A 22 -0.53 5.96 -7.74
CA CYS A 22 -1.66 6.88 -7.91
C CYS A 22 -1.79 7.33 -9.37
N GLY A 23 -0.70 7.77 -10.02
CA GLY A 23 -0.70 8.16 -11.43
C GLY A 23 -1.10 7.02 -12.37
N ILE A 24 -0.63 5.78 -12.11
CA ILE A 24 -1.03 4.59 -12.87
C ILE A 24 -2.53 4.37 -12.78
N LEU A 25 -3.09 4.38 -11.57
CA LEU A 25 -4.51 4.09 -11.33
C LEU A 25 -5.42 5.20 -11.87
N ASP A 26 -5.01 6.46 -11.79
CA ASP A 26 -5.74 7.57 -12.41
C ASP A 26 -5.76 7.44 -13.94
N HIS A 27 -4.65 6.98 -14.55
CA HIS A 27 -4.64 6.68 -15.97
C HIS A 27 -5.53 5.48 -16.32
N PHE A 28 -5.56 4.44 -15.50
CA PHE A 28 -6.47 3.30 -15.68
C PHE A 28 -7.94 3.77 -15.65
N LEU A 29 -8.31 4.68 -14.73
CA LEU A 29 -9.64 5.27 -14.70
C LEU A 29 -9.94 6.06 -15.99
N ALA A 30 -9.02 6.91 -16.43
CA ALA A 30 -9.19 7.72 -17.64
C ALA A 30 -9.31 6.87 -18.92
N SER A 31 -8.75 5.65 -18.90
CA SER A 31 -8.78 4.69 -20.01
C SER A 31 -9.84 3.59 -19.84
N GLU A 32 -10.70 3.69 -18.84
CA GLU A 32 -11.71 2.68 -18.46
C GLU A 32 -11.13 1.25 -18.32
N PHE A 33 -9.85 1.17 -17.93
CA PHE A 33 -9.12 -0.08 -17.82
C PHE A 33 -9.28 -0.70 -16.44
N SER A 34 -10.07 -1.78 -16.35
CA SER A 34 -10.33 -2.51 -15.09
C SER A 34 -10.56 -4.01 -15.30
N PRO A 35 -9.63 -4.75 -15.91
CA PRO A 35 -9.83 -6.16 -16.27
C PRO A 35 -9.61 -7.14 -15.10
N PHE A 36 -9.53 -6.67 -13.88
CA PHE A 36 -9.18 -7.45 -12.70
C PHE A 36 -10.42 -8.03 -12.02
N ASP A 37 -10.26 -9.23 -11.45
CA ASP A 37 -11.30 -9.92 -10.68
C ASP A 37 -11.15 -9.65 -9.17
N SER A 38 -9.95 -9.25 -8.71
CA SER A 38 -9.66 -8.90 -7.32
C SER A 38 -8.58 -7.85 -7.18
N PHE A 39 -8.59 -7.14 -6.05
CA PHE A 39 -7.68 -6.05 -5.72
C PHE A 39 -7.02 -6.30 -4.37
N TRP A 40 -5.71 -6.00 -4.29
CA TRP A 40 -4.89 -6.24 -3.11
C TRP A 40 -4.05 -5.01 -2.82
N GLY A 41 -4.28 -4.38 -1.71
CA GLY A 41 -3.58 -3.15 -1.34
C GLY A 41 -2.92 -3.23 0.03
N VAL A 42 -1.74 -2.61 0.14
CA VAL A 42 -1.03 -2.47 1.41
C VAL A 42 -0.69 -1.01 1.65
N SER A 43 -1.01 -0.46 2.83
CA SER A 43 -0.65 0.91 3.20
C SER A 43 -1.13 1.95 2.16
N ALA A 44 -0.25 2.81 1.66
CA ALA A 44 -0.57 3.77 0.61
C ALA A 44 -1.17 3.11 -0.65
N GLY A 45 -0.81 1.86 -0.96
CA GLY A 45 -1.39 1.09 -2.06
C GLY A 45 -2.87 0.78 -1.84
N ALA A 46 -3.27 0.47 -0.61
CA ALA A 46 -4.67 0.29 -0.25
C ALA A 46 -5.48 1.58 -0.44
N SER A 47 -4.94 2.72 -0.01
CA SER A 47 -5.59 4.03 -0.20
C SER A 47 -5.75 4.39 -1.67
N ASN A 48 -4.75 4.08 -2.51
CA ASN A 48 -4.81 4.33 -3.94
C ASN A 48 -5.85 3.45 -4.64
N LEU A 49 -5.93 2.17 -4.27
CA LEU A 49 -6.96 1.26 -4.77
C LEU A 49 -8.36 1.69 -4.35
N ALA A 50 -8.54 2.16 -3.12
CA ALA A 50 -9.84 2.66 -2.65
C ALA A 50 -10.34 3.83 -3.51
N ALA A 51 -9.47 4.79 -3.85
CA ALA A 51 -9.83 5.91 -4.74
C ALA A 51 -10.12 5.43 -6.18
N TYR A 52 -9.37 4.44 -6.68
CA TYR A 52 -9.59 3.84 -7.98
C TYR A 52 -10.96 3.13 -8.05
N LEU A 53 -11.28 2.29 -7.07
CA LEU A 53 -12.56 1.57 -7.00
C LEU A 53 -13.74 2.52 -6.76
N ALA A 54 -13.52 3.60 -6.03
CA ALA A 54 -14.48 4.70 -5.86
C ALA A 54 -14.62 5.60 -7.09
N LYS A 55 -13.88 5.33 -8.18
CA LYS A 55 -13.87 6.13 -9.43
C LYS A 55 -13.59 7.62 -9.21
N MET A 56 -12.64 7.94 -8.34
CA MET A 56 -12.28 9.31 -7.94
C MET A 56 -10.87 9.71 -8.43
N PRO A 57 -10.67 9.98 -9.74
CA PRO A 57 -9.38 10.38 -10.28
C PRO A 57 -8.92 11.70 -9.64
N GLY A 58 -7.62 11.84 -9.39
CA GLY A 58 -7.01 13.02 -8.78
C GLY A 58 -7.22 13.16 -7.27
N ARG A 59 -8.14 12.41 -6.64
CA ARG A 59 -8.38 12.47 -5.20
C ARG A 59 -7.08 12.24 -4.40
N ASN A 60 -6.40 11.15 -4.67
CA ASN A 60 -5.20 10.80 -3.92
C ASN A 60 -4.00 11.68 -4.31
N LEU A 61 -3.92 12.16 -5.55
CA LEU A 61 -2.91 13.17 -5.90
C LEU A 61 -3.04 14.41 -5.01
N LYS A 62 -4.26 14.89 -4.76
CA LYS A 62 -4.50 16.02 -3.85
C LYS A 62 -4.03 15.68 -2.42
N ILE A 63 -4.28 14.44 -1.95
CA ILE A 63 -3.76 13.99 -0.64
C ILE A 63 -2.23 14.06 -0.62
N TYR A 64 -1.53 13.56 -1.63
CA TYR A 64 -0.06 13.60 -1.71
C TYR A 64 0.51 15.01 -1.82
N LEU A 65 -0.13 15.91 -2.54
CA LEU A 65 0.41 17.26 -2.83
C LEU A 65 0.00 18.33 -1.82
N ASP A 66 -1.05 18.11 -1.03
CA ASP A 66 -1.56 19.04 -0.04
C ASP A 66 -1.52 18.41 1.37
N TYR A 67 -2.43 17.49 1.67
CA TYR A 67 -2.66 17.00 3.03
C TYR A 67 -1.43 16.33 3.64
N SER A 68 -0.71 15.52 2.86
CA SER A 68 0.51 14.84 3.34
C SER A 68 1.68 15.80 3.59
N LEU A 69 1.61 17.03 3.10
CA LEU A 69 2.65 18.05 3.29
C LEU A 69 2.33 19.00 4.45
N ARG A 70 1.10 18.96 5.00
CA ARG A 70 0.70 19.79 6.13
C ARG A 70 1.47 19.41 7.40
N LYS A 71 1.73 20.40 8.25
CA LYS A 71 2.54 20.24 9.48
C LYS A 71 1.87 19.30 10.49
N GLU A 72 0.56 19.23 10.45
CA GLU A 72 -0.28 18.41 11.31
C GLU A 72 -0.08 16.91 11.07
N PHE A 73 0.26 16.51 9.84
CA PHE A 73 0.42 15.11 9.49
C PHE A 73 1.75 14.53 9.98
N ILE A 74 2.88 15.21 9.71
CA ILE A 74 4.22 14.74 10.12
C ILE A 74 4.88 15.81 10.97
N SER A 75 5.09 15.51 12.24
CA SER A 75 5.72 16.41 13.21
C SER A 75 6.85 15.70 13.98
N PRO A 76 8.12 15.91 13.60
CA PRO A 76 9.26 15.38 14.35
C PRO A 76 9.30 15.85 15.81
N SER A 77 8.76 17.04 16.09
CA SER A 77 8.69 17.60 17.46
C SER A 77 7.74 16.81 18.37
N GLN A 78 6.70 16.20 17.82
CA GLN A 78 5.80 15.34 18.61
C GLN A 78 6.51 14.05 19.05
N LEU A 79 7.36 13.47 18.19
CA LEU A 79 8.18 12.30 18.57
C LEU A 79 9.10 12.62 19.74
N LEU A 80 9.72 13.81 19.78
CA LEU A 80 10.58 14.25 20.89
C LEU A 80 9.81 14.43 22.20
N ARG A 81 8.53 14.77 22.13
CA ARG A 81 7.63 14.91 23.28
C ARG A 81 6.95 13.61 23.71
N GLY A 82 7.35 12.46 23.12
CA GLY A 82 6.78 11.15 23.43
C GLY A 82 5.51 10.79 22.66
N GLY A 83 5.05 11.64 21.71
CA GLY A 83 3.94 11.36 20.79
C GLY A 83 4.34 10.62 19.53
N ASP A 84 3.39 10.39 18.64
CA ASP A 84 3.62 9.78 17.33
C ASP A 84 4.19 10.80 16.34
N MET A 85 5.11 10.35 15.46
CA MET A 85 5.66 11.21 14.41
C MET A 85 4.65 11.45 13.28
N MET A 86 3.77 10.49 13.02
CA MET A 86 2.68 10.60 12.05
C MET A 86 1.35 10.67 12.78
N ASN A 87 0.58 11.72 12.51
CA ASN A 87 -0.79 11.86 13.00
C ASN A 87 -1.76 11.23 11.98
N LEU A 88 -1.88 9.91 12.01
CA LEU A 88 -2.80 9.19 11.12
C LEU A 88 -4.26 9.58 11.41
N ASP A 89 -4.62 9.76 12.66
CA ASP A 89 -5.99 10.15 13.04
C ASP A 89 -6.38 11.47 12.36
N TRP A 90 -5.53 12.47 12.45
CA TRP A 90 -5.76 13.75 11.78
C TRP A 90 -5.87 13.57 10.26
N MET A 91 -4.93 12.82 9.66
CA MET A 91 -4.94 12.58 8.21
C MET A 91 -6.25 11.92 7.75
N TRP A 92 -6.70 10.88 8.46
CA TRP A 92 -7.93 10.18 8.13
C TRP A 92 -9.15 11.07 8.31
N ASN A 93 -9.26 11.77 9.45
CA ASN A 93 -10.39 12.64 9.73
C ASN A 93 -10.50 13.76 8.67
N VAL A 94 -9.42 14.50 8.43
CA VAL A 94 -9.45 15.62 7.48
C VAL A 94 -9.71 15.16 6.04
N THR A 95 -9.15 14.03 5.64
CA THR A 95 -9.38 13.54 4.26
C THR A 95 -10.76 12.90 4.08
N LEU A 96 -11.37 12.36 5.13
CA LEU A 96 -12.75 11.89 5.08
C LEU A 96 -13.75 13.05 5.07
N GLU A 97 -13.47 14.11 5.82
CA GLU A 97 -14.31 15.32 5.88
C GLU A 97 -14.22 16.16 4.60
N GLU A 98 -13.01 16.46 4.14
CA GLU A 98 -12.78 17.38 3.01
C GLU A 98 -12.74 16.69 1.64
N LEU A 99 -12.33 15.41 1.58
CA LEU A 99 -12.21 14.62 0.37
C LEU A 99 -12.87 13.24 0.55
N GLY A 100 -14.10 13.22 1.01
CA GLY A 100 -14.85 11.98 1.23
C GLY A 100 -14.67 10.96 0.11
N ILE A 101 -14.76 9.68 0.43
CA ILE A 101 -14.72 8.62 -0.58
C ILE A 101 -16.15 8.30 -1.05
N ASP A 102 -16.34 8.07 -2.36
CA ASP A 102 -17.65 7.68 -2.88
C ASP A 102 -17.99 6.25 -2.45
N LYS A 103 -18.74 6.16 -1.35
CA LYS A 103 -19.20 4.89 -0.79
C LYS A 103 -20.17 4.16 -1.72
N SER A 104 -20.92 4.89 -2.57
CA SER A 104 -21.88 4.29 -3.47
C SER A 104 -21.18 3.58 -4.63
N ALA A 105 -20.15 4.19 -5.20
CA ALA A 105 -19.31 3.56 -6.22
C ALA A 105 -18.58 2.31 -5.69
N LEU A 106 -18.07 2.38 -4.44
CA LEU A 106 -17.44 1.22 -3.80
C LEU A 106 -18.43 0.07 -3.57
N LYS A 107 -19.67 0.36 -3.14
CA LYS A 107 -20.72 -0.66 -2.96
C LYS A 107 -21.18 -1.28 -4.27
N ALA A 108 -21.12 -0.53 -5.37
CA ALA A 108 -21.49 -1.01 -6.70
C ALA A 108 -20.44 -1.96 -7.30
N ASP A 109 -19.19 -1.92 -6.83
CA ASP A 109 -18.14 -2.83 -7.25
C ASP A 109 -18.13 -4.08 -6.34
N SER A 110 -18.66 -5.19 -6.87
CA SER A 110 -18.77 -6.45 -6.13
C SER A 110 -17.47 -7.25 -6.06
N ARG A 111 -16.39 -6.77 -6.70
CA ARG A 111 -15.11 -7.48 -6.74
C ARG A 111 -14.38 -7.36 -5.40
N PRO A 112 -13.76 -8.44 -4.89
CA PRO A 112 -13.10 -8.41 -3.60
C PRO A 112 -11.91 -7.45 -3.57
N PHE A 113 -11.87 -6.61 -2.53
CA PHE A 113 -10.78 -5.68 -2.25
C PHE A 113 -10.13 -6.04 -0.92
N PHE A 114 -8.96 -6.67 -0.97
CA PHE A 114 -8.20 -7.12 0.19
C PHE A 114 -7.21 -6.06 0.65
N LEU A 115 -7.23 -5.77 1.94
CA LEU A 115 -6.29 -4.89 2.61
C LEU A 115 -5.34 -5.69 3.48
N GLY A 116 -4.04 -5.63 3.16
CA GLY A 116 -3.00 -6.28 3.95
C GLY A 116 -2.74 -5.52 5.25
N VAL A 117 -2.79 -6.23 6.36
CA VAL A 117 -2.48 -5.75 7.71
C VAL A 117 -1.56 -6.74 8.41
N THR A 118 -0.88 -6.31 9.47
CA THR A 118 -0.05 -7.19 10.31
C THR A 118 -0.62 -7.21 11.72
N ARG A 119 -0.90 -8.40 12.26
CA ARG A 119 -1.29 -8.54 13.65
C ARG A 119 -0.16 -8.11 14.58
N GLN A 120 -0.47 -7.31 15.58
CA GLN A 120 0.53 -6.78 16.51
C GLN A 120 1.00 -7.82 17.52
N ASP A 121 0.12 -8.75 17.89
CA ASP A 121 0.38 -9.75 18.92
C ASP A 121 1.33 -10.88 18.47
N ASN A 122 1.24 -11.29 17.20
CA ASN A 122 1.99 -12.43 16.66
C ASN A 122 2.73 -12.15 15.35
N GLY A 123 2.57 -10.96 14.77
CA GLY A 123 3.25 -10.54 13.54
C GLY A 123 2.76 -11.19 12.25
N GLN A 124 1.67 -11.95 12.28
CA GLN A 124 1.12 -12.60 11.10
C GLN A 124 0.49 -11.60 10.15
N ALA A 125 0.66 -11.85 8.84
CA ALA A 125 -0.06 -11.13 7.80
C ALA A 125 -1.53 -11.59 7.77
N GLU A 126 -2.44 -10.64 7.69
CA GLU A 126 -3.86 -10.88 7.41
C GLU A 126 -4.34 -9.99 6.26
N TYR A 127 -5.35 -10.48 5.54
CA TYR A 127 -5.90 -9.79 4.38
C TYR A 127 -7.39 -9.62 4.59
N HIS A 128 -7.74 -8.44 5.06
CA HIS A 128 -9.12 -8.10 5.41
C HIS A 128 -9.91 -7.69 4.18
N LEU A 129 -11.16 -8.09 4.15
CA LEU A 129 -12.14 -7.71 3.14
C LEU A 129 -13.24 -6.90 3.85
N PRO A 130 -12.98 -5.61 4.16
CA PRO A 130 -13.97 -4.80 4.86
C PRO A 130 -15.17 -4.48 3.96
N ASP A 131 -16.31 -4.33 4.59
CA ASP A 131 -17.41 -3.59 3.98
C ASP A 131 -17.05 -2.10 3.86
N VAL A 132 -17.92 -1.33 3.23
CA VAL A 132 -17.65 0.09 2.97
C VAL A 132 -17.58 0.92 4.25
N ASP A 133 -18.23 0.49 5.32
CA ASP A 133 -18.25 1.22 6.60
C ASP A 133 -16.99 0.92 7.42
N GLY A 134 -16.47 -0.31 7.37
CA GLY A 134 -15.18 -0.70 7.99
C GLY A 134 -13.94 -0.35 7.18
N LEU A 135 -14.11 0.10 5.93
CA LEU A 135 -12.99 0.35 5.02
C LEU A 135 -11.99 1.38 5.56
N ALA A 136 -12.46 2.49 6.10
CA ALA A 136 -11.61 3.57 6.60
C ALA A 136 -10.68 3.10 7.74
N GLU A 137 -11.23 2.40 8.72
CA GLU A 137 -10.45 1.88 9.86
C GLU A 137 -9.46 0.79 9.41
N THR A 138 -9.86 -0.07 8.47
CA THR A 138 -8.97 -1.09 7.93
C THR A 138 -7.82 -0.48 7.10
N MET A 139 -8.09 0.56 6.30
CA MET A 139 -7.04 1.31 5.60
C MET A 139 -6.08 2.01 6.57
N LYS A 140 -6.61 2.59 7.65
CA LYS A 140 -5.80 3.19 8.72
C LYS A 140 -4.89 2.14 9.37
N ALA A 141 -5.42 0.95 9.70
CA ALA A 141 -4.64 -0.18 10.20
C ALA A 141 -3.53 -0.59 9.23
N SER A 142 -3.87 -0.73 7.95
CA SER A 142 -2.89 -1.04 6.89
C SER A 142 -1.78 0.00 6.74
N SER A 143 -1.98 1.22 7.22
CA SER A 143 -1.03 2.35 7.14
C SER A 143 -0.33 2.68 8.46
N ALA A 144 -0.65 1.99 9.54
CA ALA A 144 -0.13 2.23 10.90
C ALA A 144 1.31 1.71 11.05
N LEU A 145 2.31 2.46 10.57
CA LEU A 145 3.72 2.08 10.68
C LEU A 145 4.19 2.07 12.15
N PRO A 146 4.67 0.94 12.73
CA PRO A 146 4.92 0.79 14.17
C PRO A 146 5.85 1.82 14.80
N VAL A 147 6.83 2.34 14.03
CA VAL A 147 7.81 3.34 14.51
C VAL A 147 7.24 4.77 14.45
N LEU A 148 6.25 4.99 13.61
CA LEU A 148 5.70 6.33 13.33
C LEU A 148 4.33 6.54 13.96
N TYR A 149 3.59 5.45 14.21
CA TYR A 149 2.31 5.37 14.87
C TYR A 149 2.31 4.11 15.77
N ARG A 150 2.48 4.31 17.09
CA ARG A 150 2.92 3.23 18.01
C ARG A 150 1.81 2.28 18.44
N ASN A 151 0.62 2.80 18.65
CA ASN A 151 -0.45 2.02 19.28
C ASN A 151 -1.13 1.01 18.33
N GLY A 152 -0.82 1.08 17.03
CA GLY A 152 -1.58 0.33 16.05
C GLY A 152 -3.05 0.78 15.97
N VAL A 153 -3.87 0.02 15.27
CA VAL A 153 -5.31 0.27 15.12
C VAL A 153 -6.08 -0.97 15.53
N SER A 154 -7.11 -0.81 16.38
CA SER A 154 -7.95 -1.92 16.81
C SER A 154 -9.05 -2.20 15.79
N LEU A 155 -9.08 -3.41 15.26
CA LEU A 155 -10.19 -3.93 14.46
C LEU A 155 -10.80 -5.11 15.21
N ASN A 156 -12.04 -4.99 15.62
CA ASN A 156 -12.76 -6.02 16.38
C ASN A 156 -12.00 -6.53 17.63
N GLY A 157 -11.33 -5.62 18.35
CA GLY A 157 -10.58 -5.94 19.57
C GLY A 157 -9.18 -6.50 19.36
N ILE A 158 -8.73 -6.69 18.11
CA ILE A 158 -7.37 -7.12 17.75
C ILE A 158 -6.59 -5.91 17.25
N GLN A 159 -5.33 -5.76 17.72
CA GLN A 159 -4.46 -4.67 17.30
C GLN A 159 -3.70 -5.03 16.02
N TYR A 160 -3.73 -4.10 15.05
CA TYR A 160 -3.05 -4.24 13.78
C TYR A 160 -2.12 -3.07 13.49
N VAL A 161 -1.10 -3.34 12.70
CA VAL A 161 -0.15 -2.36 12.17
C VAL A 161 -0.01 -2.53 10.66
N ASP A 162 0.76 -1.63 10.03
CA ASP A 162 1.00 -1.60 8.57
C ASP A 162 1.31 -3.00 8.01
N GLY A 163 0.55 -3.40 7.00
CA GLY A 163 0.68 -4.71 6.34
C GLY A 163 2.07 -4.95 5.75
N GLY A 164 2.76 -3.89 5.34
CA GLY A 164 4.13 -4.01 4.84
C GLY A 164 5.18 -4.38 5.90
N VAL A 165 4.79 -4.61 7.15
CA VAL A 165 5.64 -5.22 8.18
C VAL A 165 5.80 -6.71 7.92
N SER A 166 4.70 -7.41 7.69
CA SER A 166 4.69 -8.86 7.40
C SER A 166 4.72 -9.17 5.90
N ASP A 167 3.85 -8.55 5.10
CA ASP A 167 3.79 -8.75 3.65
C ASP A 167 3.48 -7.44 2.91
N ALA A 168 4.47 -6.90 2.22
CA ALA A 168 4.33 -5.66 1.46
C ALA A 168 3.78 -5.87 0.05
N LEU A 169 3.81 -7.09 -0.45
CA LEU A 169 3.42 -7.51 -1.81
C LEU A 169 2.72 -8.88 -1.72
N PRO A 170 1.39 -8.95 -1.49
CA PRO A 170 0.65 -10.18 -1.22
C PRO A 170 0.48 -11.08 -2.47
N VAL A 171 1.56 -11.26 -3.24
CA VAL A 171 1.56 -12.05 -4.49
C VAL A 171 1.36 -13.53 -4.20
N ALA A 172 2.07 -14.07 -3.21
CA ALA A 172 1.93 -15.47 -2.84
C ALA A 172 0.51 -15.80 -2.38
N GLU A 173 -0.09 -14.91 -1.59
CA GLU A 173 -1.46 -15.09 -1.10
C GLU A 173 -2.49 -15.00 -2.23
N ALA A 174 -2.32 -14.06 -3.17
CA ALA A 174 -3.21 -13.96 -4.33
C ALA A 174 -3.13 -15.25 -5.19
N ILE A 175 -1.94 -15.79 -5.41
CA ILE A 175 -1.74 -17.09 -6.11
C ILE A 175 -2.43 -18.23 -5.34
N ASN A 176 -2.23 -18.32 -4.04
CA ASN A 176 -2.82 -19.34 -3.18
C ASN A 176 -4.35 -19.33 -3.22
N ARG A 177 -4.96 -18.14 -3.40
CA ARG A 177 -6.41 -17.99 -3.56
C ARG A 177 -6.92 -18.15 -4.99
N GLY A 178 -6.04 -18.38 -5.97
CA GLY A 178 -6.42 -18.78 -7.33
C GLY A 178 -6.12 -17.74 -8.42
N ALA A 179 -5.44 -16.64 -8.12
CA ALA A 179 -4.99 -15.70 -9.15
C ALA A 179 -3.94 -16.35 -10.05
N LYS A 180 -4.10 -16.18 -11.37
CA LYS A 180 -3.21 -16.74 -12.40
C LYS A 180 -2.53 -15.66 -13.25
N LYS A 181 -3.21 -14.54 -13.48
CA LYS A 181 -2.65 -13.38 -14.17
C LYS A 181 -2.68 -12.18 -13.21
N ILE A 182 -1.50 -11.69 -12.85
CA ILE A 182 -1.34 -10.72 -11.76
C ILE A 182 -0.60 -9.51 -12.29
N MET A 183 -1.16 -8.32 -12.07
CA MET A 183 -0.44 -7.06 -12.23
C MET A 183 0.02 -6.56 -10.86
N VAL A 184 1.30 -6.23 -10.74
CA VAL A 184 1.91 -5.74 -9.49
C VAL A 184 2.42 -4.32 -9.72
N LEU A 185 1.79 -3.34 -9.08
CA LEU A 185 2.27 -1.95 -9.08
C LEU A 185 3.25 -1.76 -7.92
N ARG A 186 4.52 -1.55 -8.26
CA ARG A 186 5.59 -1.39 -7.28
C ARG A 186 5.87 0.08 -6.96
N SER A 187 6.40 0.32 -5.79
CA SER A 187 6.84 1.65 -5.33
C SER A 187 8.35 1.86 -5.44
N GLN A 188 9.06 0.90 -6.02
CA GLN A 188 10.52 0.86 -6.17
C GLN A 188 10.89 0.38 -7.57
N PRO A 189 12.06 0.79 -8.11
CA PRO A 189 12.58 0.29 -9.38
C PRO A 189 12.67 -1.24 -9.46
N ALA A 190 12.73 -1.78 -10.67
CA ALA A 190 12.78 -3.22 -10.89
C ALA A 190 14.03 -3.87 -10.26
N SER A 191 15.17 -3.22 -10.33
CA SER A 191 16.44 -3.67 -9.76
C SER A 191 16.49 -3.62 -8.23
N TYR A 192 15.54 -2.94 -7.57
CA TYR A 192 15.58 -2.75 -6.13
C TYR A 192 15.50 -4.06 -5.38
N GLN A 193 16.50 -4.29 -4.51
CA GLN A 193 16.49 -5.31 -3.47
C GLN A 193 16.39 -4.60 -2.11
N LYS A 194 15.54 -5.11 -1.22
CA LYS A 194 15.41 -4.52 0.11
C LYS A 194 16.68 -4.81 0.90
N PRO A 195 17.40 -3.77 1.38
CA PRO A 195 18.60 -3.99 2.19
C PRO A 195 18.22 -4.49 3.58
N ARG A 196 19.15 -5.21 4.21
CA ARG A 196 19.02 -5.63 5.60
C ARG A 196 18.83 -4.43 6.52
N GLY A 197 17.73 -4.44 7.28
CA GLY A 197 17.39 -3.35 8.19
C GLY A 197 18.40 -3.25 9.34
N ARG A 198 18.83 -2.02 9.65
CA ARG A 198 19.54 -1.72 10.90
C ARG A 198 18.56 -1.11 11.89
N PHE A 199 18.32 -1.79 13.00
CA PHE A 199 17.43 -1.27 14.04
C PHE A 199 18.20 -0.30 14.94
N SER A 200 17.66 0.92 15.08
CA SER A 200 18.15 1.86 16.08
C SER A 200 17.83 1.35 17.50
N ALA A 201 18.55 1.87 18.50
CA ALA A 201 18.24 1.58 19.90
C ALA A 201 16.78 1.94 20.25
N LEU A 202 16.25 3.03 19.67
CA LEU A 202 14.87 3.43 19.81
C LEU A 202 13.90 2.38 19.24
N THR A 203 14.15 1.90 18.03
CA THR A 203 13.32 0.85 17.40
C THR A 203 13.33 -0.42 18.26
N LYS A 204 14.50 -0.84 18.76
CA LYS A 204 14.60 -2.00 19.65
C LYS A 204 13.82 -1.81 20.95
N ARG A 205 13.84 -0.60 21.52
CA ARG A 205 13.07 -0.28 22.72
C ARG A 205 11.57 -0.35 22.45
N MET A 206 11.10 0.24 21.37
CA MET A 206 9.68 0.21 20.99
C MET A 206 9.18 -1.21 20.72
N LEU A 207 9.97 -2.04 20.06
CA LEU A 207 9.63 -3.46 19.82
C LEU A 207 9.55 -4.31 21.08
N LYS A 208 10.14 -3.88 22.21
CA LYS A 208 9.95 -4.58 23.48
C LYS A 208 8.51 -4.50 23.99
N GLU A 209 7.78 -3.45 23.67
CA GLU A 209 6.36 -3.27 24.02
C GLU A 209 5.43 -4.07 23.08
N THR A 210 5.96 -4.50 21.92
CA THR A 210 5.23 -5.26 20.89
C THR A 210 6.06 -6.45 20.41
N PRO A 211 6.28 -7.47 21.27
CA PRO A 211 7.20 -8.58 20.98
C PRO A 211 6.80 -9.38 19.74
N GLY A 212 5.52 -9.48 19.42
CA GLY A 212 5.02 -10.13 18.21
C GLY A 212 5.53 -9.50 16.91
N LEU A 213 5.97 -8.24 16.93
CA LEU A 213 6.50 -7.56 15.74
C LEU A 213 8.02 -7.72 15.55
N ILE A 214 8.75 -8.30 16.53
CA ILE A 214 10.20 -8.41 16.48
C ILE A 214 10.64 -9.27 15.29
N GLU A 215 10.11 -10.49 15.18
CA GLU A 215 10.47 -11.42 14.10
C GLU A 215 10.10 -10.84 12.71
N PRO A 216 8.84 -10.41 12.46
CA PRO A 216 8.48 -9.87 11.15
C PRO A 216 9.29 -8.62 10.77
N MET A 217 9.68 -7.80 11.72
CA MET A 217 10.55 -6.66 11.46
C MET A 217 11.99 -7.07 11.11
N LEU A 218 12.53 -8.11 11.77
CA LEU A 218 13.89 -8.61 11.54
C LEU A 218 14.03 -9.34 10.20
N THR A 219 13.00 -10.05 9.76
CA THR A 219 13.02 -10.87 8.53
C THR A 219 12.36 -10.17 7.33
N ARG A 220 11.95 -8.92 7.50
CA ARG A 220 11.22 -8.15 6.48
C ARG A 220 11.94 -8.07 5.12
N GLU A 221 13.26 -7.91 5.13
CA GLU A 221 14.02 -7.88 3.88
C GLU A 221 14.04 -9.24 3.19
N VAL A 222 14.16 -10.31 3.96
CA VAL A 222 14.17 -11.69 3.42
C VAL A 222 12.84 -11.97 2.73
N ARG A 223 11.71 -11.75 3.41
CA ARG A 223 10.38 -11.99 2.84
C ARG A 223 10.12 -11.13 1.60
N TYR A 224 10.46 -9.85 1.67
CA TYR A 224 10.30 -8.94 0.53
C TYR A 224 11.09 -9.44 -0.70
N ASN A 225 12.36 -9.81 -0.50
CA ASN A 225 13.23 -10.26 -1.59
C ASN A 225 12.81 -11.66 -2.10
N GLN A 226 12.25 -12.52 -1.27
CA GLN A 226 11.62 -13.78 -1.69
C GLN A 226 10.40 -13.51 -2.59
N THR A 227 9.57 -12.54 -2.24
CA THR A 227 8.44 -12.14 -3.09
C THR A 227 8.93 -11.56 -4.43
N LEU A 228 10.03 -10.80 -4.45
CA LEU A 228 10.63 -10.34 -5.71
C LEU A 228 11.14 -11.51 -6.57
N ALA A 229 11.73 -12.53 -5.96
CA ALA A 229 12.12 -13.73 -6.68
C ALA A 229 10.90 -14.44 -7.29
N LEU A 230 9.81 -14.59 -6.55
CA LEU A 230 8.54 -15.13 -7.04
C LEU A 230 7.95 -14.32 -8.21
N ILE A 231 8.01 -12.98 -8.13
CA ILE A 231 7.55 -12.09 -9.22
C ILE A 231 8.40 -12.27 -10.48
N ASN A 232 9.72 -12.39 -10.32
CA ASN A 232 10.65 -12.50 -11.45
C ASN A 232 10.67 -13.91 -12.08
N THR A 233 10.35 -14.93 -11.29
CA THR A 233 10.31 -16.33 -11.73
C THR A 233 9.04 -16.99 -11.18
N PRO A 234 7.87 -16.67 -11.77
CA PRO A 234 6.61 -17.24 -11.31
C PRO A 234 6.52 -18.73 -11.61
N PRO A 235 5.76 -19.50 -10.81
CA PRO A 235 5.55 -20.91 -11.06
C PRO A 235 4.77 -21.16 -12.37
N PRO A 236 4.84 -22.38 -12.95
CA PRO A 236 4.10 -22.72 -14.16
C PRO A 236 2.61 -22.39 -14.05
N GLY A 237 2.06 -21.77 -15.08
CA GLY A 237 0.65 -21.38 -15.15
C GLY A 237 0.30 -20.05 -14.44
N ILE A 238 1.29 -19.37 -13.89
CA ILE A 238 1.14 -18.03 -13.32
C ILE A 238 1.86 -17.00 -14.22
N GLU A 239 1.15 -15.95 -14.57
CA GLU A 239 1.68 -14.79 -15.28
C GLU A 239 1.73 -13.58 -14.36
N ILE A 240 2.89 -12.91 -14.28
CA ILE A 240 3.03 -11.70 -13.47
C ILE A 240 3.60 -10.55 -14.32
N ILE A 241 2.87 -9.45 -14.35
CA ILE A 241 3.28 -8.20 -14.98
C ILE A 241 3.61 -7.21 -13.86
N GLN A 242 4.90 -6.96 -13.63
CA GLN A 242 5.27 -5.89 -12.70
C GLN A 242 5.40 -4.55 -13.41
N VAL A 243 4.87 -3.50 -12.77
CA VAL A 243 4.97 -2.10 -13.20
C VAL A 243 5.77 -1.35 -12.14
N CYS A 244 6.97 -0.93 -12.50
CA CYS A 244 7.94 -0.31 -11.60
C CYS A 244 8.23 1.13 -12.03
N PRO A 245 8.56 2.02 -11.09
CA PRO A 245 9.16 3.30 -11.46
C PRO A 245 10.54 3.08 -12.12
N PRO A 246 11.00 4.05 -12.93
CA PRO A 246 12.29 3.95 -13.62
C PRO A 246 13.46 3.89 -12.63
N GLU A 247 14.63 3.39 -13.07
CA GLU A 247 15.83 3.27 -12.23
C GLU A 247 16.32 4.62 -11.69
N THR A 248 15.98 5.71 -12.35
CA THR A 248 16.27 7.09 -11.90
C THR A 248 15.37 7.59 -10.78
N PHE A 249 14.37 6.80 -10.38
CA PHE A 249 13.39 7.19 -9.36
C PHE A 249 14.02 7.31 -7.97
N LYS A 250 14.09 8.53 -7.43
CA LYS A 250 14.76 8.84 -6.16
C LYS A 250 13.81 9.31 -5.06
N LEU A 251 12.50 9.19 -5.27
CA LEU A 251 11.53 9.66 -4.26
C LEU A 251 11.65 8.85 -2.97
N LYS A 252 11.76 9.54 -1.84
CA LYS A 252 11.86 8.93 -0.50
C LYS A 252 10.46 8.77 0.11
N ARG A 253 10.33 7.81 1.06
CA ARG A 253 9.07 7.55 1.79
C ARG A 253 8.49 8.79 2.49
N LEU A 254 9.34 9.69 2.95
CA LEU A 254 8.96 10.90 3.70
C LEU A 254 9.28 12.18 2.89
N SER A 255 9.30 12.10 1.57
CA SER A 255 9.46 13.28 0.70
C SER A 255 8.33 14.29 0.96
N ARG A 256 8.71 15.58 1.10
CA ARG A 256 7.76 16.67 1.38
C ARG A 256 7.83 17.79 0.35
N SER A 257 8.43 17.54 -0.80
CA SER A 257 8.59 18.52 -1.86
C SER A 257 7.55 18.26 -2.95
N PRO A 258 6.69 19.24 -3.29
CA PRO A 258 5.62 19.04 -4.27
C PRO A 258 6.13 18.68 -5.68
N ALA A 259 7.21 19.31 -6.13
CA ALA A 259 7.72 19.08 -7.49
C ALA A 259 8.17 17.63 -7.75
N PRO A 260 9.01 16.98 -6.92
CA PRO A 260 9.31 15.55 -7.08
C PRO A 260 8.09 14.62 -6.98
N LEU A 261 7.09 14.98 -6.17
CA LEU A 261 5.84 14.20 -6.06
C LEU A 261 5.02 14.30 -7.34
N ARG A 262 4.87 15.50 -7.90
CA ARG A 262 4.17 15.71 -9.17
C ARG A 262 4.86 14.98 -10.31
N HIS A 263 6.18 15.08 -10.41
CA HIS A 263 6.96 14.34 -11.40
C HIS A 263 6.78 12.83 -11.26
N ALA A 264 6.78 12.30 -10.03
CA ALA A 264 6.55 10.88 -9.79
C ALA A 264 5.13 10.44 -10.21
N TYR A 265 4.13 11.28 -10.03
CA TYR A 265 2.78 11.03 -10.53
C TYR A 265 2.74 10.97 -12.07
N GLU A 266 3.40 11.91 -12.76
CA GLU A 266 3.50 11.94 -14.22
C GLU A 266 4.19 10.68 -14.76
N LEU A 267 5.28 10.25 -14.12
CA LEU A 267 5.91 8.95 -14.44
C LEU A 267 4.94 7.79 -14.25
N GLY A 268 4.07 7.87 -13.26
CA GLY A 268 3.01 6.89 -13.03
C GLY A 268 2.00 6.83 -14.18
N ILE A 269 1.57 7.97 -14.69
CA ILE A 269 0.66 8.04 -15.86
C ILE A 269 1.30 7.35 -17.07
N GLU A 270 2.56 7.65 -17.38
CA GLU A 270 3.26 7.02 -18.52
C GLU A 270 3.41 5.49 -18.31
N ALA A 271 3.79 5.07 -17.10
CA ALA A 271 3.86 3.65 -16.78
C ALA A 271 2.49 2.95 -16.87
N GLY A 272 1.40 3.67 -16.59
CA GLY A 272 0.01 3.18 -16.75
C GLY A 272 -0.33 2.89 -18.21
N LYS A 273 0.08 3.74 -19.14
CA LYS A 273 -0.10 3.52 -20.59
C LYS A 273 0.58 2.23 -21.04
N GLU A 274 1.84 2.08 -20.66
CA GLU A 274 2.63 0.87 -20.98
C GLU A 274 2.03 -0.40 -20.32
N ALA A 275 1.53 -0.29 -19.10
CA ALA A 275 0.92 -1.40 -18.38
C ALA A 275 -0.32 -1.95 -19.09
N ILE A 276 -1.18 -1.07 -19.62
CA ILE A 276 -2.36 -1.46 -20.41
C ILE A 276 -1.94 -2.24 -21.66
N ILE A 277 -0.95 -1.76 -22.40
CA ILE A 277 -0.43 -2.42 -23.60
C ILE A 277 0.10 -3.82 -23.25
N ARG A 278 0.94 -3.91 -22.21
CA ARG A 278 1.53 -5.19 -21.77
C ARG A 278 0.48 -6.19 -21.30
N TRP A 279 -0.59 -5.72 -20.66
CA TRP A 279 -1.69 -6.59 -20.23
C TRP A 279 -2.47 -7.17 -21.41
N SER A 280 -2.63 -6.40 -22.49
CA SER A 280 -3.41 -6.78 -23.68
C SER A 280 -2.66 -7.67 -24.67
N GLN A 281 -1.31 -7.68 -24.61
CA GLN A 281 -0.46 -8.45 -25.54
C GLN A 281 -0.33 -9.93 -25.16
N LYS A 282 -0.81 -10.34 -24.04
CA LYS A 282 -0.73 -11.67 -23.47
C LYS A 282 -2.12 -12.11 -23.05
#